data_3edd8b9f5426f8a4c578f5b0a84fee39
#
_entry.id   3edd8b9f5426f8a4c578f5b0a84fee39
#
_cell.length_a   1.000
_cell.length_b   1.000
_cell.length_c   1.000
_cell.angle_alpha   90.00
_cell.angle_beta   90.00
_cell.angle_gamma   90.00
#
_symmetry.space_group_name_H-M   'P 1'
#
loop_
_entity.id
_entity.type
_entity.pdbx_description
1 polymer ?
#
loop_
_entity_poly.entity_id
_entity_poly.type
_entity_poly.pdbx_seq_one_letter_code
_entity_poly.pdbx_strand_id
1 'polypeptide(L)'
;MRRTREWAQRCIDEHQRLTIDRAEKPRQMLFGVVQGAHYEDLRRQAAREIGELDFDGFGIGGALDKETLGTIIGWVVDELPEEKPRHLLGIGEPLDLFVGAENGADTFD
;
A
#
# COMPACT_ATOMS: atom_id res chain seq x y z
N MET A 1 -5.83 -13.17 -2.15
CA MET A 1 -5.15 -12.63 -0.94
C MET A 1 -3.90 -13.40 -0.57
N ARG A 2 -3.97 -14.73 -0.42
CA ARG A 2 -2.80 -15.55 -0.07
C ARG A 2 -1.62 -15.34 -1.03
N ARG A 3 -1.87 -15.37 -2.33
CA ARG A 3 -0.81 -15.16 -3.35
C ARG A 3 -0.13 -13.80 -3.21
N THR A 4 -0.92 -12.75 -2.99
CA THR A 4 -0.39 -11.40 -2.81
C THR A 4 0.59 -11.36 -1.64
N ARG A 5 0.23 -11.97 -0.52
CA ARG A 5 1.09 -12.01 0.66
C ARG A 5 2.37 -12.83 0.42
N GLU A 6 2.23 -14.00 -0.20
CA GLU A 6 3.38 -14.86 -0.51
C GLU A 6 4.38 -14.15 -1.45
N TRP A 7 3.87 -13.50 -2.49
CA TRP A 7 4.72 -12.74 -3.41
C TRP A 7 5.32 -11.50 -2.74
N ALA A 8 4.58 -10.84 -1.86
CA ALA A 8 5.09 -9.71 -1.09
C ALA A 8 6.32 -10.12 -0.27
N GLN A 9 6.24 -11.24 0.42
CA GLN A 9 7.39 -11.75 1.20
C GLN A 9 8.58 -12.09 0.30
N ARG A 10 8.34 -12.74 -0.83
CA ARG A 10 9.39 -13.05 -1.80
C ARG A 10 10.06 -11.78 -2.35
N CYS A 11 9.27 -10.75 -2.62
CA CYS A 11 9.80 -9.47 -3.09
C CYS A 11 10.68 -8.80 -2.03
N ILE A 12 10.26 -8.83 -0.76
CA ILE A 12 11.07 -8.30 0.35
C ILE A 12 12.40 -9.04 0.44
N ASP A 13 12.37 -10.36 0.43
CA ASP A 13 13.56 -11.19 0.55
C ASP A 13 14.55 -10.87 -0.56
N GLU A 14 14.06 -10.80 -1.80
CA GLU A 14 14.91 -10.50 -2.96
C GLU A 14 15.42 -9.05 -2.95
N HIS A 15 14.57 -8.11 -2.55
CA HIS A 15 14.96 -6.71 -2.41
C HIS A 15 16.08 -6.54 -1.37
N GLN A 16 15.97 -7.21 -0.24
CA GLN A 16 17.00 -7.18 0.80
C GLN A 16 18.31 -7.77 0.29
N ARG A 17 18.25 -8.90 -0.41
CA ARG A 17 19.43 -9.53 -1.01
C ARG A 17 20.11 -8.61 -2.00
N LEU A 18 19.34 -8.00 -2.91
CA LEU A 18 19.86 -7.07 -3.90
C LEU A 18 20.40 -5.78 -3.30
N THR A 19 19.81 -5.32 -2.21
CA THR A 19 20.26 -4.13 -1.48
C THR A 19 21.67 -4.34 -0.91
N ILE A 20 21.96 -5.53 -0.40
CA ILE A 20 23.29 -5.90 0.08
C ILE A 20 24.29 -5.91 -1.07
N ASP A 21 23.91 -6.49 -2.22
CA ASP A 21 24.77 -6.53 -3.43
C ASP A 21 25.03 -5.13 -3.99
N ARG A 22 24.15 -4.16 -3.68
CA ARG A 22 24.25 -2.77 -4.15
C ARG A 22 24.71 -1.80 -3.06
N ALA A 23 25.51 -2.26 -2.12
CA ALA A 23 25.90 -1.46 -0.95
C ALA A 23 26.53 -0.10 -1.29
N GLU A 24 27.14 0.07 -2.46
CA GLU A 24 27.76 1.32 -2.92
C GLU A 24 26.78 2.29 -3.59
N LYS A 25 25.51 1.86 -3.81
CA LYS A 25 24.48 2.67 -4.47
C LYS A 25 23.43 3.11 -3.46
N PRO A 26 22.71 4.22 -3.74
CA PRO A 26 21.60 4.62 -2.88
C PRO A 26 20.59 3.49 -2.70
N ARG A 27 20.10 3.32 -1.47
CA ARG A 27 19.07 2.34 -1.16
C ARG A 27 17.75 2.71 -1.83
N GLN A 28 17.13 1.75 -2.49
CA GLN A 28 15.80 1.93 -3.05
C GLN A 28 14.74 1.50 -2.04
N MET A 29 13.66 2.25 -1.97
CA MET A 29 12.51 1.90 -1.15
C MET A 29 11.65 0.87 -1.88
N LEU A 30 10.99 0.01 -1.12
CA LEU A 30 10.04 -0.98 -1.64
C LEU A 30 8.70 -0.79 -0.96
N PHE A 31 7.64 -0.64 -1.77
CA PHE A 31 6.28 -0.49 -1.27
C PHE A 31 5.48 -1.77 -1.46
N GLY A 32 4.74 -2.16 -0.44
CA GLY A 32 3.80 -3.26 -0.50
C GLY A 32 2.44 -2.78 -1.00
N VAL A 33 1.72 -3.61 -1.75
CA VAL A 33 0.43 -3.24 -2.32
C VAL A 33 -0.70 -3.95 -1.57
N VAL A 34 -1.70 -3.18 -1.17
CA VAL A 34 -2.90 -3.67 -0.47
C VAL A 34 -4.03 -3.79 -1.48
N GLN A 35 -4.56 -4.98 -1.61
CA GLN A 35 -5.69 -5.32 -2.48
C GLN A 35 -6.95 -5.60 -1.64
N GLY A 36 -8.07 -5.94 -2.28
CA GLY A 36 -9.28 -6.36 -1.58
C GLY A 36 -10.60 -5.84 -2.16
N ALA A 37 -10.53 -5.15 -3.29
CA ALA A 37 -11.70 -4.60 -4.00
C ALA A 37 -12.61 -3.78 -3.07
N HIS A 38 -13.92 -4.04 -3.06
CA HIS A 38 -14.91 -3.31 -2.26
C HIS A 38 -15.28 -4.00 -0.95
N TYR A 39 -14.55 -5.03 -0.56
CA TYR A 39 -14.87 -5.85 0.60
C TYR A 39 -14.07 -5.39 1.81
N GLU A 40 -14.74 -4.86 2.82
CA GLU A 40 -14.10 -4.31 4.01
C GLU A 40 -13.24 -5.33 4.73
N ASP A 41 -13.76 -6.53 4.94
CA ASP A 41 -13.05 -7.61 5.62
C ASP A 41 -11.75 -7.98 4.89
N LEU A 42 -11.79 -8.07 3.55
CA LEU A 42 -10.63 -8.38 2.74
C LEU A 42 -9.63 -7.22 2.73
N ARG A 43 -10.10 -5.97 2.64
CA ARG A 43 -9.23 -4.79 2.69
C ARG A 43 -8.49 -4.70 4.02
N ARG A 44 -9.22 -4.86 5.13
CA ARG A 44 -8.61 -4.81 6.45
C ARG A 44 -7.65 -5.96 6.68
N GLN A 45 -8.01 -7.16 6.27
CA GLN A 45 -7.12 -8.32 6.36
C GLN A 45 -5.84 -8.11 5.55
N ALA A 46 -5.98 -7.66 4.29
CA ALA A 46 -4.84 -7.38 3.43
C ALA A 46 -3.93 -6.31 4.03
N ALA A 47 -4.51 -5.24 4.54
CA ALA A 47 -3.75 -4.15 5.16
C ALA A 47 -2.97 -4.65 6.40
N ARG A 48 -3.59 -5.47 7.24
CA ARG A 48 -2.89 -6.06 8.39
C ARG A 48 -1.74 -6.96 7.95
N GLU A 49 -2.01 -7.88 7.02
CA GLU A 49 -1.00 -8.86 6.58
C GLU A 49 0.17 -8.21 5.86
N ILE A 50 -0.10 -7.27 4.95
CA ILE A 50 0.95 -6.55 4.23
C ILE A 50 1.63 -5.52 5.13
N GLY A 51 0.86 -4.86 6.00
CA GLY A 51 1.38 -3.88 6.95
C GLY A 51 2.35 -4.43 7.98
N GLU A 52 2.26 -5.72 8.29
CA GLU A 52 3.19 -6.41 9.19
C GLU A 52 4.54 -6.72 8.54
N LEU A 53 4.61 -6.68 7.20
CA LEU A 53 5.83 -6.98 6.46
C LEU A 53 6.74 -5.75 6.41
N ASP A 54 8.03 -5.99 6.20
CA ASP A 54 9.05 -4.94 6.25
C ASP A 54 9.13 -4.12 4.94
N PHE A 55 8.04 -3.46 4.61
CA PHE A 55 8.00 -2.49 3.51
C PHE A 55 8.30 -1.08 4.02
N ASP A 56 8.80 -0.23 3.12
CA ASP A 56 9.08 1.18 3.42
C ASP A 56 7.80 2.04 3.38
N GLY A 57 6.82 1.60 2.63
CA GLY A 57 5.52 2.25 2.50
C GLY A 57 4.52 1.31 1.86
N PHE A 58 3.32 1.81 1.61
CA PHE A 58 2.23 0.97 1.11
C PHE A 58 1.46 1.65 -0.01
N GLY A 59 1.13 0.88 -1.05
CA GLY A 59 0.25 1.31 -2.12
C GLY A 59 -1.16 0.76 -1.91
N ILE A 60 -2.15 1.61 -2.07
CA ILE A 60 -3.56 1.21 -2.03
C ILE A 60 -4.01 0.98 -3.46
N GLY A 61 -4.23 -0.27 -3.81
CA GLY A 61 -4.54 -0.69 -5.17
C GLY A 61 -5.81 -1.51 -5.31
N GLY A 62 -5.94 -2.16 -6.44
CA GLY A 62 -7.12 -2.95 -6.78
C GLY A 62 -8.24 -2.11 -7.39
N ALA A 63 -9.42 -2.72 -7.52
CA ALA A 63 -10.58 -2.02 -8.08
C ALA A 63 -11.08 -0.96 -7.09
N LEU A 64 -11.07 0.30 -7.51
CA LEU A 64 -11.49 1.43 -6.69
C LEU A 64 -12.53 2.26 -7.44
N ASP A 65 -13.73 2.37 -6.88
CA ASP A 65 -14.76 3.27 -7.38
C ASP A 65 -14.64 4.63 -6.70
N LYS A 66 -14.89 5.70 -7.45
CA LYS A 66 -14.85 7.05 -6.90
C LYS A 66 -15.85 7.26 -5.76
N GLU A 67 -17.01 6.63 -5.84
CA GLU A 67 -18.06 6.75 -4.82
C GLU A 67 -17.67 6.16 -3.47
N THR A 68 -16.86 5.10 -3.47
CA THR A 68 -16.44 4.41 -2.25
C THR A 68 -14.98 4.65 -1.90
N LEU A 69 -14.28 5.47 -2.66
CA LEU A 69 -12.85 5.70 -2.53
C LEU A 69 -12.43 6.07 -1.11
N GLY A 70 -13.06 7.09 -0.54
CA GLY A 70 -12.72 7.57 0.80
C GLY A 70 -12.92 6.49 1.86
N THR A 71 -14.00 5.73 1.76
CA THR A 71 -14.31 4.64 2.69
C THR A 71 -13.25 3.55 2.62
N ILE A 72 -12.87 3.14 1.41
CA ILE A 72 -11.86 2.09 1.21
C ILE A 72 -10.49 2.54 1.73
N ILE A 73 -10.09 3.77 1.44
CA ILE A 73 -8.84 4.33 1.97
C ILE A 73 -8.85 4.30 3.49
N GLY A 74 -9.94 4.72 4.11
CA GLY A 74 -10.10 4.72 5.56
C GLY A 74 -9.92 3.32 6.17
N TRP A 75 -10.54 2.29 5.57
CA TRP A 75 -10.39 0.91 6.04
C TRP A 75 -8.94 0.44 6.03
N VAL A 76 -8.23 0.76 4.95
CA VAL A 76 -6.84 0.36 4.77
C VAL A 76 -5.92 1.12 5.73
N VAL A 77 -6.08 2.43 5.80
CA VAL A 77 -5.24 3.30 6.65
C VAL A 77 -5.38 2.96 8.13
N ASP A 78 -6.58 2.58 8.58
CA ASP A 78 -6.82 2.15 9.97
C ASP A 78 -5.92 0.98 10.38
N GLU A 79 -5.51 0.15 9.43
CA GLU A 79 -4.75 -1.07 9.69
C GLU A 79 -3.27 -0.95 9.35
N LEU A 80 -2.85 0.13 8.69
CA LEU A 80 -1.45 0.33 8.29
C LEU A 80 -0.65 1.11 9.34
N PRO A 81 0.69 0.91 9.39
CA PRO A 81 1.56 1.73 10.25
C PRO A 81 1.45 3.21 9.90
N GLU A 82 1.18 4.05 10.88
CA GLU A 82 1.00 5.49 10.68
C GLU A 82 2.28 6.19 10.22
N GLU A 83 3.43 5.70 10.64
CA GLU A 83 4.74 6.30 10.35
C GLU A 83 5.26 6.02 8.94
N LYS A 84 4.59 5.17 8.16
CA LYS A 84 5.02 4.84 6.80
C LYS A 84 4.09 5.47 5.77
N PRO A 85 4.62 5.94 4.62
CA PRO A 85 3.79 6.60 3.60
C PRO A 85 2.78 5.65 2.95
N ARG A 86 1.62 6.20 2.59
CA ARG A 86 0.53 5.51 1.89
C ARG A 86 0.30 6.18 0.56
N HIS A 87 0.50 5.44 -0.52
CA HIS A 87 0.36 5.92 -1.89
C HIS A 87 -0.93 5.40 -2.51
N LEU A 88 -1.75 6.30 -3.05
CA LEU A 88 -2.98 5.92 -3.76
C LEU A 88 -2.65 5.64 -5.22
N LEU A 89 -2.79 4.40 -5.64
CA LEU A 89 -2.38 3.93 -6.97
C LEU A 89 -3.47 4.19 -8.03
N GLY A 90 -3.07 4.82 -9.14
CA GLY A 90 -3.90 4.94 -10.32
C GLY A 90 -5.04 5.96 -10.25
N ILE A 91 -5.11 6.76 -9.19
CA ILE A 91 -6.17 7.75 -8.98
C ILE A 91 -5.54 9.07 -8.55
N GLY A 92 -5.81 10.14 -9.27
CA GLY A 92 -5.19 11.43 -9.00
C GLY A 92 -5.89 12.62 -9.64
N GLU A 93 -7.17 12.53 -9.95
CA GLU A 93 -7.94 13.71 -10.38
C GLU A 93 -8.04 14.71 -9.22
N PRO A 94 -8.20 16.02 -9.48
CA PRO A 94 -8.15 17.03 -8.42
C PRO A 94 -9.04 16.76 -7.20
N LEU A 95 -10.28 16.32 -7.39
CA LEU A 95 -11.18 15.97 -6.27
C LEU A 95 -10.70 14.76 -5.50
N ASP A 96 -10.08 13.80 -6.18
CA ASP A 96 -9.58 12.58 -5.55
C ASP A 96 -8.41 12.89 -4.60
N LEU A 97 -7.62 13.92 -4.88
CA LEU A 97 -6.54 14.36 -4.00
C LEU A 97 -7.09 14.78 -2.63
N PHE A 98 -8.18 15.54 -2.62
CA PHE A 98 -8.82 15.97 -1.37
C PHE A 98 -9.42 14.79 -0.62
N VAL A 99 -10.16 13.93 -1.31
CA VAL A 99 -10.76 12.73 -0.70
C VAL A 99 -9.67 11.81 -0.15
N GLY A 100 -8.62 11.58 -0.92
CA GLY A 100 -7.52 10.71 -0.50
C GLY A 100 -6.78 11.25 0.71
N ALA A 101 -6.39 12.52 0.68
CA ALA A 101 -5.68 13.17 1.78
C ALA A 101 -6.53 13.21 3.05
N GLU A 102 -7.81 13.53 2.93
CA GLU A 102 -8.75 13.57 4.06
C GLU A 102 -8.86 12.20 4.75
N ASN A 103 -8.74 11.12 4.00
CA ASN A 103 -8.88 9.76 4.52
C ASN A 103 -7.54 9.08 4.83
N GLY A 104 -6.42 9.75 4.64
CA GLY A 104 -5.11 9.29 5.10
C GLY A 104 -4.10 8.86 4.04
N ALA A 105 -4.36 9.11 2.76
CA ALA A 105 -3.36 8.91 1.71
C ALA A 105 -2.36 10.07 1.72
N ASP A 106 -1.09 9.77 1.50
CA ASP A 106 -0.01 10.75 1.55
C ASP A 106 0.48 11.18 0.17
N THR A 107 0.48 10.26 -0.78
CA THR A 107 0.96 10.49 -2.15
C THR A 107 -0.01 9.92 -3.18
N PHE A 108 0.09 10.38 -4.41
CA PHE A 108 -0.86 10.07 -5.49
C PHE A 108 -0.13 9.91 -6.83
N ASP A 109 -0.79 9.24 -7.80
CA ASP A 109 -0.30 9.20 -9.18
C ASP A 109 -0.57 10.49 -9.95
#